data_a5251aaae2704e9ce9c85694829e4f18
#
_entry.id   a5251aaae2704e9ce9c85694829e4f18
#
_cell.length_a   1.000
_cell.length_b   1.000
_cell.length_c   1.000
_cell.angle_alpha   90.00
_cell.angle_beta   90.00
_cell.angle_gamma   90.00
#
_symmetry.space_group_name_H-M   'P 1'
#
loop_
_entity.id
_entity.type
_entity.pdbx_description
1 polymer ?
#
loop_
_entity_poly.entity_id
_entity_poly.type
_entity_poly.pdbx_seq_one_letter_code
_entity_poly.pdbx_strand_id
1 'polypeptide(L)'
;MEQIKNSIFVTNTKKMKKILGILVFTLALNGCDDGNLTQENISFDTVTVQKCATNVLLYKLKDNEALIFEATGITFPTETTSQEINISSTNRVIYRFYNNTITSATICETIPPASPVVTDQWTATGGKIAINTTAIKTSNTTDNSSKITGYNHNITFKKHHICKKQRNTSL
;
A
#
# COMPACT_ATOMS: atom_id res chain seq x y z
N MET A 1 63.73 21.45 20.87
CA MET A 1 62.48 21.39 21.67
C MET A 1 61.26 21.48 20.76
N GLU A 2 61.25 20.73 19.60
CA GLU A 2 60.26 20.91 18.51
C GLU A 2 59.63 19.61 17.99
N GLN A 3 59.80 18.50 18.67
CA GLN A 3 59.31 17.18 18.22
C GLN A 3 58.03 16.70 18.89
N ILE A 4 57.48 17.39 19.91
CA ILE A 4 56.37 16.90 20.72
C ILE A 4 55.02 17.44 20.22
N LYS A 5 54.94 18.48 19.40
CA LYS A 5 53.67 19.09 18.94
C LYS A 5 52.91 18.33 17.83
N ASN A 6 53.61 17.52 17.01
CA ASN A 6 52.97 16.87 15.88
C ASN A 6 52.24 15.56 16.21
N SER A 7 52.50 14.93 17.38
CA SER A 7 51.90 13.66 17.73
C SER A 7 50.48 13.79 18.29
N ILE A 8 50.15 14.91 18.91
CA ILE A 8 48.82 15.10 19.57
C ILE A 8 47.74 15.44 18.56
N PHE A 9 48.09 16.09 17.45
CA PHE A 9 47.11 16.52 16.42
C PHE A 9 46.63 15.36 15.56
N VAL A 10 47.47 14.36 15.29
CA VAL A 10 47.14 13.20 14.43
C VAL A 10 46.21 12.21 15.17
N THR A 11 46.31 12.08 16.50
CA THR A 11 45.45 11.17 17.28
C THR A 11 44.02 11.70 17.43
N ASN A 12 43.81 13.02 17.46
CA ASN A 12 42.46 13.59 17.57
C ASN A 12 41.67 13.48 16.30
N THR A 13 42.27 13.59 15.12
CA THR A 13 41.55 13.45 13.84
C THR A 13 41.05 12.03 13.58
N LYS A 14 41.78 11.00 14.02
CA LYS A 14 41.32 9.60 13.93
C LYS A 14 40.14 9.28 14.86
N LYS A 15 40.13 9.89 16.05
CA LYS A 15 38.97 9.73 16.99
C LYS A 15 37.72 10.47 16.48
N MET A 16 37.89 11.69 15.94
CA MET A 16 36.76 12.45 15.37
C MET A 16 36.15 11.76 14.14
N LYS A 17 36.92 11.14 13.27
CA LYS A 17 36.40 10.38 12.12
C LYS A 17 35.56 9.17 12.55
N LYS A 18 35.93 8.48 13.63
CA LYS A 18 35.16 7.36 14.21
C LYS A 18 33.86 7.82 14.84
N ILE A 19 33.86 8.95 15.56
CA ILE A 19 32.66 9.54 16.16
C ILE A 19 31.69 10.05 15.09
N LEU A 20 32.22 10.69 14.04
CA LEU A 20 31.41 11.17 12.91
C LEU A 20 30.77 10.01 12.15
N GLY A 21 31.48 8.89 11.96
CA GLY A 21 30.93 7.67 11.35
C GLY A 21 29.80 7.05 12.15
N ILE A 22 29.89 7.02 13.48
CA ILE A 22 28.84 6.52 14.37
C ILE A 22 27.62 7.45 14.33
N LEU A 23 27.82 8.77 14.33
CA LEU A 23 26.75 9.76 14.26
C LEU A 23 25.96 9.67 12.95
N VAL A 24 26.64 9.47 11.81
CA VAL A 24 25.97 9.30 10.51
C VAL A 24 25.20 7.98 10.44
N PHE A 25 25.72 6.91 11.05
CA PHE A 25 25.03 5.60 11.09
C PHE A 25 23.74 5.63 11.92
N THR A 26 23.69 6.41 13.00
CA THR A 26 22.48 6.54 13.84
C THR A 26 21.36 7.36 13.16
N LEU A 27 21.70 8.24 12.20
CA LEU A 27 20.71 9.02 11.44
C LEU A 27 20.05 8.23 10.29
N ALA A 28 20.62 7.08 9.91
CA ALA A 28 20.08 6.23 8.83
C ALA A 28 18.98 5.26 9.31
N LEU A 29 18.68 5.21 10.61
CA LEU A 29 17.69 4.31 11.22
C LEU A 29 16.30 4.95 11.36
N ASN A 30 15.93 5.88 10.48
CA ASN A 30 14.53 6.31 10.36
C ASN A 30 13.73 5.26 9.58
N GLY A 31 13.67 4.02 10.13
CA GLY A 31 12.67 3.03 9.74
C GLY A 31 11.29 3.44 10.25
N CYS A 32 10.23 2.88 9.69
CA CYS A 32 8.92 2.91 10.32
C CYS A 32 9.09 2.46 11.78
N ASP A 33 8.57 3.24 12.71
CA ASP A 33 8.57 2.86 14.13
C ASP A 33 7.64 1.66 14.28
N ASP A 34 8.26 0.47 14.32
CA ASP A 34 7.56 -0.82 14.48
C ASP A 34 7.12 -1.05 15.93
N GLY A 35 6.68 0.04 16.59
CA GLY A 35 6.13 -0.03 17.93
C GLY A 35 4.95 -0.99 18.00
N ASN A 36 5.18 -2.20 18.55
CA ASN A 36 4.24 -3.32 18.69
C ASN A 36 3.70 -3.83 17.33
N LEU A 37 4.39 -4.82 16.78
CA LEU A 37 3.86 -5.71 15.75
C LEU A 37 2.73 -6.59 16.34
N THR A 38 1.57 -6.02 16.57
CA THR A 38 0.34 -6.80 16.55
C THR A 38 0.09 -7.09 15.08
N GLN A 39 0.43 -8.29 14.65
CA GLN A 39 0.08 -8.79 13.32
C GLN A 39 -1.44 -8.97 13.29
N GLU A 40 -2.16 -7.89 12.97
CA GLU A 40 -3.59 -7.99 12.71
C GLU A 40 -3.80 -8.82 11.45
N ASN A 41 -4.61 -9.85 11.57
CA ASN A 41 -4.94 -10.71 10.45
C ASN A 41 -5.94 -10.00 9.53
N ILE A 42 -5.44 -9.31 8.51
CA ILE A 42 -6.27 -8.64 7.50
C ILE A 42 -6.91 -9.71 6.63
N SER A 43 -8.13 -10.11 6.94
CA SER A 43 -8.88 -11.14 6.21
C SER A 43 -10.14 -10.58 5.57
N PHE A 44 -10.12 -10.48 4.23
CA PHE A 44 -11.25 -10.10 3.38
C PHE A 44 -11.60 -11.22 2.36
N ASP A 45 -11.23 -12.47 2.64
CA ASP A 45 -11.33 -13.58 1.68
C ASP A 45 -12.79 -13.88 1.30
N THR A 46 -13.71 -13.75 2.24
CA THR A 46 -15.15 -14.00 2.04
C THR A 46 -15.90 -12.78 1.49
N VAL A 47 -15.23 -11.64 1.37
CA VAL A 47 -15.87 -10.37 0.97
C VAL A 47 -15.68 -10.13 -0.53
N THR A 48 -16.79 -9.84 -1.22
CA THR A 48 -16.77 -9.51 -2.66
C THR A 48 -16.10 -8.15 -2.91
N VAL A 49 -15.29 -8.10 -3.97
CA VAL A 49 -14.72 -6.84 -4.48
C VAL A 49 -15.83 -5.99 -5.06
N GLN A 50 -15.84 -4.72 -4.70
CA GLN A 50 -16.73 -3.69 -5.24
C GLN A 50 -15.91 -2.61 -5.96
N LYS A 51 -16.56 -1.84 -6.84
CA LYS A 51 -15.96 -0.74 -7.58
C LYS A 51 -16.85 0.49 -7.47
N CYS A 52 -16.23 1.66 -7.31
CA CYS A 52 -16.97 2.92 -7.42
C CYS A 52 -17.32 3.22 -8.89
N ALA A 53 -18.50 3.80 -9.10
CA ALA A 53 -18.99 4.14 -10.45
C ALA A 53 -18.19 5.30 -11.10
N THR A 54 -17.73 6.25 -10.27
CA THR A 54 -17.15 7.53 -10.71
C THR A 54 -15.63 7.59 -10.74
N ASN A 55 -14.95 6.59 -10.16
CA ASN A 55 -13.49 6.59 -10.04
C ASN A 55 -12.92 5.17 -10.13
N VAL A 56 -11.59 5.06 -10.17
CA VAL A 56 -10.87 3.77 -10.29
C VAL A 56 -10.54 3.22 -8.90
N LEU A 57 -11.52 3.23 -7.98
CA LEU A 57 -11.41 2.62 -6.67
C LEU A 57 -12.03 1.23 -6.69
N LEU A 58 -11.23 0.23 -6.31
CA LEU A 58 -11.69 -1.11 -5.98
C LEU A 58 -11.61 -1.26 -4.47
N TYR A 59 -12.62 -1.86 -3.84
CA TYR A 59 -12.65 -1.99 -2.39
C TYR A 59 -13.38 -3.24 -1.92
N LYS A 60 -13.07 -3.64 -0.69
CA LYS A 60 -13.80 -4.63 0.08
C LYS A 60 -14.19 -4.01 1.42
N LEU A 61 -15.43 -4.21 1.84
CA LEU A 61 -15.95 -3.71 3.12
C LEU A 61 -16.29 -4.88 4.04
N LYS A 62 -15.88 -4.77 5.30
CA LYS A 62 -16.22 -5.73 6.33
C LYS A 62 -16.49 -4.98 7.62
N ASP A 63 -17.74 -4.95 8.04
CA ASP A 63 -18.20 -4.24 9.23
C ASP A 63 -17.76 -2.77 9.26
N ASN A 64 -16.74 -2.45 10.04
CA ASN A 64 -16.14 -1.13 10.17
C ASN A 64 -14.75 -1.04 9.54
N GLU A 65 -14.39 -1.97 8.65
CA GLU A 65 -13.09 -2.05 8.00
C GLU A 65 -13.22 -1.96 6.48
N ALA A 66 -12.28 -1.25 5.84
CA ALA A 66 -12.17 -1.17 4.39
C ALA A 66 -10.77 -1.48 3.90
N LEU A 67 -10.65 -2.40 2.95
CA LEU A 67 -9.47 -2.55 2.12
C LEU A 67 -9.73 -1.84 0.79
N ILE A 68 -8.94 -0.82 0.48
CA ILE A 68 -9.13 0.06 -0.67
C ILE A 68 -7.91 -0.04 -1.58
N PHE A 69 -8.14 -0.23 -2.86
CA PHE A 69 -7.14 -0.18 -3.90
C PHE A 69 -7.45 0.97 -4.86
N GLU A 70 -6.61 2.00 -4.85
CA GLU A 70 -6.65 3.10 -5.82
C GLU A 70 -5.80 2.73 -7.02
N ALA A 71 -6.42 2.58 -8.18
CA ALA A 71 -5.80 2.10 -9.42
C ALA A 71 -5.72 3.19 -10.49
N THR A 72 -5.45 4.45 -10.11
CA THR A 72 -5.47 5.59 -11.04
C THR A 72 -4.39 5.52 -12.12
N GLY A 73 -3.29 4.82 -11.84
CA GLY A 73 -2.19 4.59 -12.79
C GLY A 73 -2.29 3.27 -13.55
N ILE A 74 -3.44 2.57 -13.51
CA ILE A 74 -3.57 1.22 -14.08
C ILE A 74 -4.61 1.20 -15.18
N THR A 75 -4.22 0.67 -16.33
CA THR A 75 -5.15 0.21 -17.36
C THR A 75 -5.30 -1.31 -17.24
N PHE A 76 -6.52 -1.79 -16.99
CA PHE A 76 -6.79 -3.22 -16.92
C PHE A 76 -6.76 -3.82 -18.32
N PRO A 77 -5.98 -4.91 -18.56
CA PRO A 77 -5.87 -5.52 -19.87
C PRO A 77 -7.20 -6.07 -20.41
N THR A 78 -7.40 -5.92 -21.71
CA THR A 78 -8.51 -6.53 -22.47
C THR A 78 -8.04 -7.75 -23.27
N GLU A 79 -7.06 -8.46 -22.75
CA GLU A 79 -6.52 -9.72 -23.28
C GLU A 79 -6.09 -10.63 -22.13
N THR A 80 -5.95 -11.92 -22.40
CA THR A 80 -5.45 -12.88 -21.42
C THR A 80 -3.96 -12.64 -21.21
N THR A 81 -3.59 -12.07 -20.06
CA THR A 81 -2.20 -11.71 -19.74
C THR A 81 -1.98 -11.63 -18.23
N SER A 82 -0.72 -11.56 -17.84
CA SER A 82 -0.28 -11.31 -16.47
C SER A 82 0.65 -10.12 -16.44
N GLN A 83 0.40 -9.16 -15.55
CA GLN A 83 1.26 -8.00 -15.34
C GLN A 83 1.56 -7.78 -13.86
N GLU A 84 2.71 -7.22 -13.56
CA GLU A 84 3.09 -6.76 -12.23
C GLU A 84 3.43 -5.28 -12.26
N ILE A 85 2.85 -4.52 -11.35
CA ILE A 85 3.09 -3.10 -11.17
C ILE A 85 3.53 -2.82 -9.74
N ASN A 86 4.25 -1.72 -9.54
CA ASN A 86 4.67 -1.33 -8.20
C ASN A 86 3.56 -0.57 -7.48
N ILE A 87 3.46 -0.78 -6.16
CA ILE A 87 2.73 0.13 -5.27
C ILE A 87 3.43 1.50 -5.33
N SER A 88 2.67 2.56 -5.52
CA SER A 88 3.16 3.93 -5.73
C SER A 88 2.13 4.96 -5.26
N SER A 89 2.39 6.23 -5.46
CA SER A 89 1.43 7.31 -5.18
C SER A 89 0.16 7.26 -6.03
N THR A 90 0.20 6.61 -7.20
CA THR A 90 -0.95 6.44 -8.12
C THR A 90 -1.61 5.06 -8.01
N ASN A 91 -0.94 4.10 -7.39
CA ASN A 91 -1.41 2.72 -7.23
C ASN A 91 -1.33 2.36 -5.74
N ARG A 92 -2.24 2.91 -4.94
CA ARG A 92 -2.19 2.80 -3.48
C ARG A 92 -3.06 1.66 -2.96
N VAL A 93 -2.54 0.96 -1.96
CA VAL A 93 -3.29 0.00 -1.17
C VAL A 93 -3.43 0.56 0.24
N ILE A 94 -4.67 0.73 0.69
CA ILE A 94 -5.01 1.39 1.93
C ILE A 94 -5.94 0.49 2.73
N TYR A 95 -5.65 0.33 4.01
CA TYR A 95 -6.52 -0.33 4.96
C TYR A 95 -7.00 0.70 5.99
N ARG A 96 -8.32 0.82 6.15
CA ARG A 96 -8.96 1.80 7.05
C ARG A 96 -9.84 1.13 8.08
N PHE A 97 -9.82 1.69 9.26
CA PHE A 97 -10.75 1.39 10.34
C PHE A 97 -11.68 2.59 10.56
N TYR A 98 -12.91 2.31 10.90
CA TYR A 98 -13.93 3.31 11.16
C TYR A 98 -14.55 3.10 12.54
N ASN A 99 -15.14 4.14 13.10
CA ASN A 99 -15.79 4.07 14.39
C ASN A 99 -17.16 3.38 14.36
N ASN A 100 -17.68 3.08 13.17
CA ASN A 100 -18.98 2.41 12.97
C ASN A 100 -19.01 1.70 11.62
N THR A 101 -20.05 0.89 11.39
CA THR A 101 -20.28 0.17 10.13
C THR A 101 -20.29 1.10 8.93
N ILE A 102 -19.62 0.68 7.86
CA ILE A 102 -19.43 1.44 6.63
C ILE A 102 -20.24 0.88 5.46
N THR A 103 -20.52 1.75 4.51
CA THR A 103 -21.18 1.42 3.24
C THR A 103 -20.35 1.88 2.05
N SER A 104 -20.78 1.54 0.83
CA SER A 104 -20.13 2.04 -0.40
C SER A 104 -20.13 3.57 -0.48
N ALA A 105 -21.14 4.26 0.04
CA ALA A 105 -21.19 5.71 0.09
C ALA A 105 -20.00 6.30 0.87
N THR A 106 -19.60 5.67 1.99
CA THR A 106 -18.44 6.09 2.79
C THR A 106 -17.14 6.11 1.97
N ILE A 107 -17.03 5.26 0.94
CA ILE A 107 -15.82 5.12 0.12
C ILE A 107 -15.91 5.91 -1.20
N CYS A 108 -17.09 5.91 -1.83
CA CYS A 108 -17.23 6.33 -3.22
C CYS A 108 -17.72 7.77 -3.40
N GLU A 109 -18.36 8.37 -2.40
CA GLU A 109 -18.84 9.73 -2.53
C GLU A 109 -17.70 10.76 -2.52
N THR A 110 -17.81 11.76 -3.38
CA THR A 110 -16.83 12.86 -3.48
C THR A 110 -16.73 13.63 -2.15
N ILE A 111 -17.85 13.78 -1.46
CA ILE A 111 -17.92 14.33 -0.10
C ILE A 111 -18.40 13.18 0.80
N PRO A 112 -17.49 12.53 1.52
CA PRO A 112 -17.88 11.44 2.42
C PRO A 112 -18.89 11.91 3.47
N PRO A 113 -19.82 11.04 3.92
CA PRO A 113 -20.74 11.36 4.98
C PRO A 113 -19.97 11.73 6.26
N ALA A 114 -20.56 12.59 7.09
CA ALA A 114 -19.95 13.04 8.35
C ALA A 114 -19.71 11.89 9.35
N SER A 115 -20.44 10.78 9.20
CA SER A 115 -20.27 9.53 9.96
C SER A 115 -20.52 8.37 9.01
N PRO A 116 -19.78 7.25 9.12
CA PRO A 116 -18.71 6.94 10.08
C PRO A 116 -17.40 7.68 9.79
N VAL A 117 -16.59 7.94 10.82
CA VAL A 117 -15.29 8.59 10.71
C VAL A 117 -14.15 7.59 10.77
N VAL A 118 -13.07 7.86 10.04
CA VAL A 118 -11.85 7.04 10.05
C VAL A 118 -11.17 7.18 11.41
N THR A 119 -10.97 6.07 12.11
CA THR A 119 -10.25 6.00 13.40
C THR A 119 -8.79 5.69 13.22
N ASP A 120 -8.47 4.85 12.22
CA ASP A 120 -7.09 4.49 11.89
C ASP A 120 -6.94 4.23 10.39
N GLN A 121 -5.72 4.42 9.86
CA GLN A 121 -5.40 4.16 8.46
C GLN A 121 -3.98 3.67 8.31
N TRP A 122 -3.84 2.57 7.60
CA TRP A 122 -2.57 2.00 7.20
C TRP A 122 -2.44 2.07 5.70
N THR A 123 -1.26 2.46 5.21
CA THR A 123 -1.00 2.58 3.77
C THR A 123 0.21 1.73 3.42
N ALA A 124 0.12 0.97 2.34
CA ALA A 124 1.25 0.24 1.83
C ALA A 124 2.30 1.21 1.28
N THR A 125 3.55 1.09 1.76
CA THR A 125 4.68 1.96 1.38
C THR A 125 5.53 1.36 0.26
N GLY A 126 5.30 0.09 -0.09
CA GLY A 126 6.00 -0.60 -1.16
C GLY A 126 5.43 -1.99 -1.40
N GLY A 127 5.95 -2.66 -2.42
CA GLY A 127 5.50 -3.98 -2.85
C GLY A 127 5.00 -3.98 -4.28
N LYS A 128 4.39 -5.09 -4.69
CA LYS A 128 3.89 -5.29 -6.05
C LYS A 128 2.42 -5.68 -6.06
N ILE A 129 1.74 -5.28 -7.11
CA ILE A 129 0.38 -5.66 -7.45
C ILE A 129 0.47 -6.54 -8.68
N ALA A 130 0.12 -7.82 -8.55
CA ALA A 130 0.02 -8.74 -9.67
C ALA A 130 -1.43 -8.78 -10.16
N ILE A 131 -1.65 -8.61 -11.44
CA ILE A 131 -2.96 -8.64 -12.10
C ILE A 131 -2.92 -9.75 -13.16
N ASN A 132 -3.67 -10.81 -12.91
CA ASN A 132 -3.87 -11.90 -13.88
C ASN A 132 -5.22 -11.73 -14.54
N THR A 133 -5.22 -11.49 -15.84
CA THR A 133 -6.42 -11.29 -16.65
C THR A 133 -6.72 -12.54 -17.46
N THR A 134 -7.96 -12.99 -17.43
CA THR A 134 -8.48 -14.10 -18.23
C THR A 134 -9.75 -13.69 -18.98
N ALA A 135 -9.87 -14.10 -20.24
CA ALA A 135 -11.04 -13.81 -21.04
C ALA A 135 -12.24 -14.68 -20.58
N ILE A 136 -13.39 -14.05 -20.43
CA ILE A 136 -14.68 -14.72 -20.24
C ILE A 136 -15.27 -14.97 -21.62
N LYS A 137 -15.54 -16.23 -21.95
CA LYS A 137 -16.08 -16.64 -23.26
C LYS A 137 -17.47 -17.22 -23.08
N THR A 138 -18.36 -16.90 -24.00
CA THR A 138 -19.65 -17.55 -24.16
C THR A 138 -19.62 -18.35 -25.45
N SER A 139 -20.00 -19.64 -25.37
CA SER A 139 -20.09 -20.53 -26.53
C SER A 139 -21.51 -20.57 -27.04
N ASN A 140 -21.67 -20.52 -28.37
CA ASN A 140 -22.91 -20.77 -29.05
C ASN A 140 -23.01 -22.26 -29.35
N THR A 141 -24.01 -22.94 -28.81
CA THR A 141 -24.20 -24.38 -28.97
C THR A 141 -24.70 -24.77 -30.35
N THR A 142 -25.20 -23.82 -31.13
CA THR A 142 -25.78 -24.08 -32.46
C THR A 142 -24.72 -24.18 -33.56
N ASP A 143 -23.68 -23.33 -33.48
CA ASP A 143 -22.62 -23.26 -34.52
C ASP A 143 -21.21 -23.52 -33.95
N ASN A 144 -21.10 -23.90 -32.67
CA ASN A 144 -19.86 -24.11 -31.97
C ASN A 144 -18.91 -22.89 -31.95
N SER A 145 -19.40 -21.70 -32.25
CA SER A 145 -18.62 -20.49 -32.14
C SER A 145 -18.45 -20.04 -30.69
N SER A 146 -17.40 -19.29 -30.41
CA SER A 146 -17.21 -18.67 -29.08
C SER A 146 -16.91 -17.18 -29.23
N LYS A 147 -17.50 -16.38 -28.34
CA LYS A 147 -17.31 -14.92 -28.28
C LYS A 147 -16.79 -14.52 -26.91
N ILE A 148 -15.79 -13.63 -26.90
CA ILE A 148 -15.34 -13.00 -25.64
C ILE A 148 -16.42 -11.99 -25.22
N THR A 149 -16.92 -12.15 -23.98
CA THR A 149 -17.96 -11.30 -23.41
C THR A 149 -17.45 -10.40 -22.29
N GLY A 150 -16.21 -10.61 -21.83
CA GLY A 150 -15.59 -9.81 -20.79
C GLY A 150 -14.25 -10.36 -20.36
N TYR A 151 -13.73 -9.80 -19.29
CA TYR A 151 -12.46 -10.20 -18.69
C TYR A 151 -12.61 -10.30 -17.19
N ASN A 152 -11.97 -11.31 -16.60
CA ASN A 152 -11.83 -11.46 -15.17
C ASN A 152 -10.40 -11.06 -14.78
N HIS A 153 -10.28 -10.15 -13.79
CA HIS A 153 -9.01 -9.67 -13.27
C HIS A 153 -8.82 -10.19 -11.85
N ASN A 154 -7.85 -11.09 -11.67
CA ASN A 154 -7.43 -11.52 -10.34
C ASN A 154 -6.28 -10.62 -9.87
N ILE A 155 -6.49 -9.89 -8.78
CA ILE A 155 -5.53 -8.92 -8.24
C ILE A 155 -4.96 -9.49 -6.95
N THR A 156 -3.63 -9.57 -6.87
CA THR A 156 -2.90 -10.08 -5.72
C THR A 156 -1.82 -9.08 -5.29
N PHE A 157 -1.77 -8.76 -4.01
CA PHE A 157 -0.73 -7.91 -3.43
C PHE A 157 0.44 -8.77 -2.96
N LYS A 158 1.66 -8.48 -3.44
CA LYS A 158 2.88 -9.23 -3.13
C LYS A 158 3.90 -8.36 -2.43
N LYS A 159 4.56 -8.89 -1.38
CA LYS A 159 5.68 -8.24 -0.68
C LYS A 159 5.37 -6.78 -0.29
N HIS A 160 4.17 -6.51 0.20
CA HIS A 160 3.78 -5.18 0.63
C HIS A 160 4.23 -4.92 2.07
N HIS A 161 4.75 -3.72 2.31
CA HIS A 161 4.99 -3.19 3.63
C HIS A 161 3.88 -2.20 3.95
N ILE A 162 3.19 -2.39 5.05
CA ILE A 162 2.10 -1.52 5.49
C ILE A 162 2.58 -0.74 6.71
N CYS A 163 2.53 0.58 6.63
CA CYS A 163 2.85 1.46 7.74
C CYS A 163 1.60 2.18 8.24
N LYS A 164 1.45 2.25 9.55
CA LYS A 164 0.43 3.06 10.19
C LYS A 164 0.74 4.54 9.97
N LYS A 165 -0.23 5.32 9.50
CA LYS A 165 -0.09 6.77 9.41
C LYS A 165 -0.13 7.34 10.84
N GLN A 166 0.99 7.85 11.33
CA GLN A 166 0.98 8.60 12.60
C GLN A 166 0.07 9.81 12.45
N ARG A 167 -0.90 9.93 13.35
CA ARG A 167 -1.72 11.12 13.47
C ARG A 167 -0.86 12.19 14.12
N ASN A 168 -0.43 13.20 13.34
CA ASN A 168 0.17 14.39 13.94
C ASN A 168 -0.91 15.08 14.78
N THR A 169 -0.90 14.80 16.08
CA THR A 169 -1.59 15.63 17.08
C THR A 169 -0.73 16.87 17.26
N SER A 170 -0.89 17.87 16.37
CA SER A 170 -0.48 19.23 16.70
C SER A 170 -1.46 19.75 17.75
N LEU A 171 -0.97 19.94 18.98
CA LEU A 171 -1.60 20.72 20.03
C LEU A 171 -1.60 22.19 19.61
#